data_fd7e4d4039d2edc3df48319548d43ef4
#
_entry.id   fd7e4d4039d2edc3df48319548d43ef4
#
_cell.length_a   1.000
_cell.length_b   1.000
_cell.length_c   1.000
_cell.angle_alpha   90.00
_cell.angle_beta   90.00
_cell.angle_gamma   90.00
#
_symmetry.space_group_name_H-M   'P 1'
#
loop_
_entity.id
_entity.type
_entity.pdbx_description
1 polymer ?
#
loop_
_entity_poly.entity_id
_entity_poly.type
_entity_poly.pdbx_seq_one_letter_code
_entity_poly.pdbx_strand_id
1 'polypeptide(L)'
;MRPFLIGFIYVFLLASCNNTPEKTRDTPNSGLIRISVEESFRPFMEEQLKVFLASNPEAQIEASYKSEIDCFKDLANDSTRMIFVTRGLTKQEQVDYKKSLSFNPNFAILAYNAVAVLIHKSAKDSVFSLEALSKRLTGKSNKEVVMDGNNLTGIIRFLKDSLAKDVSLGKNVVSAKGSREVIDYIATHPDAIGFVGMNWIGDGYDPAQVELRKKVKLGLVECTQCIEKGYFSKPSPATISKAQYPLTLPIYYILKENAAGLGTGFLNFLSLERGQLIFKRSFLVPAKMGFKKRNSLLE
;
A
#
# COMPACT_ATOMS: atom_id res chain seq x y z
N MET A 1 -79.82 38.27 0.65
CA MET A 1 -78.56 39.01 0.99
C MET A 1 -77.59 38.05 1.66
N ARG A 2 -76.36 37.95 1.13
CA ARG A 2 -75.20 37.08 1.53
C ARG A 2 -75.36 35.58 1.18
N PRO A 3 -74.63 35.14 0.17
CA PRO A 3 -73.50 34.25 0.38
C PRO A 3 -72.34 34.55 -0.59
N PHE A 4 -71.20 34.87 -0.08
CA PHE A 4 -69.95 34.90 -0.91
C PHE A 4 -68.78 34.96 0.09
N LEU A 5 -68.36 33.83 0.63
CA LEU A 5 -67.06 33.74 1.38
C LEU A 5 -66.67 32.31 1.71
N ILE A 6 -66.72 31.36 0.74
CA ILE A 6 -66.22 30.00 0.93
C ILE A 6 -65.37 29.54 -0.31
N GLY A 7 -64.69 30.46 -0.98
CA GLY A 7 -63.98 30.13 -2.22
C GLY A 7 -62.46 30.38 -2.22
N PHE A 8 -61.82 30.64 -1.07
CA PHE A 8 -60.41 31.11 -1.12
C PHE A 8 -59.42 30.33 -0.24
N ILE A 9 -59.75 29.16 0.30
CA ILE A 9 -58.85 28.42 1.20
C ILE A 9 -58.28 27.12 0.55
N TYR A 10 -58.43 26.90 -0.73
CA TYR A 10 -58.02 25.62 -1.35
C TYR A 10 -56.77 25.66 -2.24
N VAL A 11 -56.01 26.77 -2.27
CA VAL A 11 -54.86 26.92 -3.21
C VAL A 11 -53.50 26.87 -2.54
N PHE A 12 -53.39 26.68 -1.22
CA PHE A 12 -52.08 26.81 -0.54
C PHE A 12 -51.47 25.46 -0.04
N LEU A 13 -51.93 24.32 -0.53
CA LEU A 13 -51.44 22.99 -0.07
C LEU A 13 -50.60 22.18 -1.06
N LEU A 14 -50.08 22.78 -2.13
CA LEU A 14 -49.29 22.03 -3.13
C LEU A 14 -47.85 22.54 -3.33
N ALA A 15 -47.25 23.20 -2.40
CA ALA A 15 -45.86 23.67 -2.50
C ALA A 15 -44.98 23.17 -1.36
N SER A 16 -45.04 21.89 -1.02
CA SER A 16 -44.06 21.23 -0.17
C SER A 16 -43.42 20.05 -0.92
N CYS A 17 -42.81 20.33 -2.06
CA CYS A 17 -41.73 19.47 -2.53
C CYS A 17 -40.51 19.75 -1.64
N ASN A 18 -40.36 19.00 -0.57
CA ASN A 18 -39.07 18.83 0.09
C ASN A 18 -38.12 18.19 -0.93
N ASN A 19 -37.41 19.00 -1.68
CA ASN A 19 -36.18 18.61 -2.33
C ASN A 19 -35.12 18.43 -1.23
N THR A 20 -35.20 17.35 -0.47
CA THR A 20 -34.03 16.75 0.12
C THR A 20 -33.13 16.39 -1.06
N PRO A 21 -31.91 16.98 -1.19
CA PRO A 21 -31.03 16.57 -2.26
C PRO A 21 -30.84 15.07 -2.11
N GLU A 22 -31.33 14.32 -3.09
CA GLU A 22 -31.12 12.87 -3.19
C GLU A 22 -29.60 12.70 -3.13
N LYS A 23 -29.13 12.07 -2.05
CA LYS A 23 -27.70 11.81 -1.85
C LYS A 23 -27.28 10.96 -3.04
N THR A 24 -26.74 11.62 -4.08
CA THR A 24 -26.38 10.97 -5.33
C THR A 24 -25.50 9.78 -4.98
N ARG A 25 -26.08 8.60 -5.20
CA ARG A 25 -25.43 7.33 -4.90
C ARG A 25 -24.22 7.24 -5.82
N ASP A 26 -23.03 7.08 -5.27
CA ASP A 26 -21.84 6.92 -6.06
C ASP A 26 -21.95 5.69 -6.98
N THR A 27 -21.33 5.78 -8.14
CA THR A 27 -21.26 4.72 -9.14
C THR A 27 -19.80 4.25 -9.27
N PRO A 28 -19.52 3.16 -9.98
CA PRO A 28 -18.13 2.74 -10.21
C PRO A 28 -17.22 3.80 -10.85
N ASN A 29 -17.79 4.82 -11.52
CA ASN A 29 -17.05 5.81 -12.29
C ASN A 29 -17.27 7.26 -11.81
N SER A 30 -18.12 7.48 -10.82
CA SER A 30 -18.46 8.82 -10.31
C SER A 30 -18.75 8.82 -8.82
N GLY A 31 -18.62 9.99 -8.18
CA GLY A 31 -18.88 10.21 -6.76
C GLY A 31 -17.62 10.53 -5.96
N LEU A 32 -17.74 10.53 -4.63
CA LEU A 32 -16.64 10.85 -3.71
C LEU A 32 -16.45 9.71 -2.71
N ILE A 33 -15.22 9.23 -2.60
CA ILE A 33 -14.80 8.31 -1.52
C ILE A 33 -13.52 8.77 -0.85
N ARG A 34 -13.35 8.35 0.41
CA ARG A 34 -12.09 8.49 1.15
C ARG A 34 -11.42 7.14 1.27
N ILE A 35 -10.11 7.14 1.03
CA ILE A 35 -9.26 5.99 1.19
C ILE A 35 -8.08 6.31 2.10
N SER A 36 -7.60 5.32 2.85
CA SER A 36 -6.37 5.45 3.62
C SER A 36 -5.33 4.46 3.11
N VAL A 37 -4.14 4.96 2.88
CA VAL A 37 -3.04 4.23 2.25
C VAL A 37 -1.84 4.23 3.18
N GLU A 38 -1.26 3.06 3.40
CA GLU A 38 0.00 2.97 4.13
C GLU A 38 1.08 3.79 3.42
N GLU A 39 1.80 4.65 4.19
CA GLU A 39 2.68 5.70 3.65
C GLU A 39 3.75 5.17 2.68
N SER A 40 4.28 3.98 2.93
CA SER A 40 5.29 3.40 2.05
C SER A 40 4.76 3.07 0.65
N PHE A 41 3.44 3.06 0.46
CA PHE A 41 2.78 2.77 -0.82
C PHE A 41 2.54 4.02 -1.68
N ARG A 42 2.84 5.20 -1.17
CA ARG A 42 2.59 6.48 -1.84
C ARG A 42 3.02 6.50 -3.31
N PRO A 43 4.25 6.12 -3.70
CA PRO A 43 4.71 6.32 -5.07
C PRO A 43 3.82 5.64 -6.13
N PHE A 44 3.48 4.37 -5.94
CA PHE A 44 2.65 3.67 -6.92
C PHE A 44 1.16 4.02 -6.79
N MET A 45 0.68 4.37 -5.59
CA MET A 45 -0.73 4.71 -5.41
C MET A 45 -1.07 6.04 -6.06
N GLU A 46 -0.19 7.03 -5.99
CA GLU A 46 -0.37 8.31 -6.69
C GLU A 46 -0.47 8.10 -8.20
N GLU A 47 0.34 7.22 -8.80
CA GLU A 47 0.22 6.88 -10.23
C GLU A 47 -1.08 6.11 -10.54
N GLN A 48 -1.53 5.20 -9.67
CA GLN A 48 -2.81 4.50 -9.81
C GLN A 48 -3.98 5.49 -9.82
N LEU A 49 -4.00 6.40 -8.85
CA LEU A 49 -5.04 7.44 -8.73
C LEU A 49 -5.04 8.38 -9.94
N LYS A 50 -3.87 8.85 -10.35
CA LYS A 50 -3.71 9.73 -11.52
C LYS A 50 -4.31 9.11 -12.79
N VAL A 51 -4.02 7.85 -13.06
CA VAL A 51 -4.54 7.17 -14.27
C VAL A 51 -6.03 6.86 -14.14
N PHE A 52 -6.51 6.44 -12.97
CA PHE A 52 -7.92 6.17 -12.74
C PHE A 52 -8.77 7.44 -12.88
N LEU A 53 -8.38 8.53 -12.21
CA LEU A 53 -9.12 9.80 -12.22
C LEU A 53 -9.10 10.46 -13.60
N ALA A 54 -8.01 10.35 -14.35
CA ALA A 54 -7.95 10.82 -15.74
C ALA A 54 -8.95 10.10 -16.68
N SER A 55 -9.30 8.85 -16.37
CA SER A 55 -10.29 8.05 -17.11
C SER A 55 -11.72 8.21 -16.58
N ASN A 56 -11.90 8.79 -15.40
CA ASN A 56 -13.18 8.93 -14.70
C ASN A 56 -13.30 10.35 -14.11
N PRO A 57 -13.58 11.38 -14.95
CA PRO A 57 -13.53 12.79 -14.52
C PRO A 57 -14.58 13.16 -13.47
N GLU A 58 -15.65 12.39 -13.33
CA GLU A 58 -16.67 12.58 -12.29
C GLU A 58 -16.36 11.87 -10.97
N ALA A 59 -15.24 11.11 -10.92
CA ALA A 59 -14.79 10.44 -9.71
C ALA A 59 -13.89 11.37 -8.89
N GLN A 60 -14.06 11.34 -7.56
CA GLN A 60 -13.20 12.01 -6.59
C GLN A 60 -12.75 11.00 -5.53
N ILE A 61 -11.44 10.81 -5.39
CA ILE A 61 -10.86 9.92 -4.39
C ILE A 61 -9.91 10.73 -3.51
N GLU A 62 -10.30 10.97 -2.26
CA GLU A 62 -9.47 11.62 -1.25
C GLU A 62 -8.58 10.57 -0.59
N ALA A 63 -7.29 10.56 -0.93
CA ALA A 63 -6.31 9.64 -0.38
C ALA A 63 -5.55 10.27 0.79
N SER A 64 -5.54 9.59 1.94
CA SER A 64 -4.73 9.94 3.11
C SER A 64 -3.62 8.90 3.28
N TYR A 65 -2.38 9.38 3.34
CA TYR A 65 -1.20 8.52 3.54
C TYR A 65 -0.80 8.54 5.01
N LYS A 66 -0.78 7.36 5.64
CA LYS A 66 -0.64 7.21 7.10
C LYS A 66 0.11 5.94 7.47
N SER A 67 0.36 5.75 8.76
CA SER A 67 0.84 4.46 9.28
C SER A 67 -0.20 3.35 9.05
N GLU A 68 0.25 2.09 8.98
CA GLU A 68 -0.65 0.94 8.83
C GLU A 68 -1.72 0.90 9.93
N ILE A 69 -1.33 1.18 11.18
CA ILE A 69 -2.26 1.20 12.32
C ILE A 69 -3.33 2.27 12.13
N ASP A 70 -2.97 3.46 11.67
CA ASP A 70 -3.92 4.54 11.46
C ASP A 70 -4.84 4.26 10.25
N CYS A 71 -4.38 3.54 9.23
CA CYS A 71 -5.25 3.04 8.16
C CYS A 71 -6.34 2.11 8.71
N PHE A 72 -6.00 1.19 9.63
CA PHE A 72 -7.00 0.33 10.29
C PHE A 72 -7.97 1.12 11.18
N LYS A 73 -7.50 2.15 11.89
CA LYS A 73 -8.40 3.06 12.63
C LYS A 73 -9.37 3.79 11.71
N ASP A 74 -8.87 4.26 10.56
CA ASP A 74 -9.72 4.91 9.57
C ASP A 74 -10.75 3.94 8.97
N LEU A 75 -10.39 2.67 8.74
CA LEU A 75 -11.35 1.67 8.25
C LEU A 75 -12.52 1.46 9.23
N ALA A 76 -12.27 1.58 10.54
CA ALA A 76 -13.32 1.52 11.56
C ALA A 76 -14.24 2.75 11.51
N ASN A 77 -13.81 3.85 10.86
CA ASN A 77 -14.60 5.07 10.68
C ASN A 77 -15.50 4.94 9.43
N ASP A 78 -16.76 5.38 9.54
CA ASP A 78 -17.73 5.30 8.43
C ASP A 78 -17.37 6.14 7.21
N SER A 79 -16.53 7.17 7.37
CA SER A 79 -16.10 8.02 6.28
C SER A 79 -15.08 7.37 5.33
N THR A 80 -14.31 6.39 5.80
CA THR A 80 -13.28 5.71 4.99
C THR A 80 -13.85 4.42 4.40
N ARG A 81 -13.82 4.32 3.08
CA ARG A 81 -14.41 3.21 2.35
C ARG A 81 -13.42 2.09 2.04
N MET A 82 -12.16 2.42 1.81
CA MET A 82 -11.12 1.48 1.43
C MET A 82 -9.79 1.83 2.09
N ILE A 83 -9.03 0.80 2.45
CA ILE A 83 -7.64 0.98 2.89
C ILE A 83 -6.69 0.07 2.11
N PHE A 84 -5.41 0.49 2.05
CA PHE A 84 -4.32 -0.27 1.45
C PHE A 84 -3.22 -0.46 2.49
N VAL A 85 -2.95 -1.72 2.81
CA VAL A 85 -2.12 -2.13 3.96
C VAL A 85 -1.31 -3.38 3.63
N THR A 86 -0.46 -3.83 4.55
CA THR A 86 0.43 -4.97 4.31
C THR A 86 -0.11 -6.31 4.85
N ARG A 87 -1.32 -6.33 5.40
CA ARG A 87 -2.01 -7.54 5.85
C ARG A 87 -3.52 -7.48 5.58
N GLY A 88 -4.13 -8.63 5.48
CA GLY A 88 -5.60 -8.74 5.46
C GLY A 88 -6.21 -8.63 6.86
N LEU A 89 -7.54 -8.77 6.92
CA LEU A 89 -8.28 -8.84 8.18
C LEU A 89 -8.01 -10.15 8.91
N THR A 90 -7.78 -10.08 10.20
CA THR A 90 -7.75 -11.25 11.09
C THR A 90 -9.15 -11.90 11.20
N LYS A 91 -9.24 -13.12 11.68
CA LYS A 91 -10.53 -13.79 11.91
C LYS A 91 -11.44 -12.99 12.86
N GLN A 92 -10.85 -12.41 13.90
CA GLN A 92 -11.60 -11.59 14.86
C GLN A 92 -12.14 -10.32 14.21
N GLU A 93 -11.29 -9.58 13.47
CA GLU A 93 -11.70 -8.38 12.74
C GLU A 93 -12.84 -8.67 11.73
N GLN A 94 -12.79 -9.81 11.03
CA GLN A 94 -13.86 -10.23 10.12
C GLN A 94 -15.18 -10.46 10.86
N VAL A 95 -15.16 -11.10 12.04
CA VAL A 95 -16.36 -11.30 12.88
C VAL A 95 -16.91 -9.96 13.33
N ASP A 96 -16.05 -9.05 13.79
CA ASP A 96 -16.46 -7.74 14.30
C ASP A 96 -17.06 -6.87 13.19
N TYR A 97 -16.45 -6.83 12.00
CA TYR A 97 -17.01 -6.13 10.84
C TYR A 97 -18.32 -6.74 10.36
N LYS A 98 -18.44 -8.08 10.32
CA LYS A 98 -19.70 -8.73 9.96
C LYS A 98 -20.83 -8.34 10.91
N LYS A 99 -20.53 -8.22 12.20
CA LYS A 99 -21.50 -7.82 13.23
C LYS A 99 -21.92 -6.36 13.08
N SER A 100 -20.97 -5.44 12.82
CA SER A 100 -21.25 -4.01 12.74
C SER A 100 -21.84 -3.58 11.40
N LEU A 101 -21.39 -4.17 10.28
CA LEU A 101 -21.80 -3.79 8.92
C LEU A 101 -22.88 -4.70 8.32
N SER A 102 -23.18 -5.85 8.93
CA SER A 102 -24.03 -6.92 8.37
C SER A 102 -23.45 -7.62 7.13
N PHE A 103 -22.21 -7.30 6.75
CA PHE A 103 -21.46 -7.96 5.68
C PHE A 103 -19.95 -8.00 6.02
N ASN A 104 -19.19 -8.85 5.32
CA ASN A 104 -17.73 -8.87 5.45
C ASN A 104 -17.11 -7.91 4.44
N PRO A 105 -16.17 -7.03 4.85
CA PRO A 105 -15.36 -6.28 3.92
C PRO A 105 -14.63 -7.21 2.95
N ASN A 106 -14.57 -6.84 1.68
CA ASN A 106 -13.81 -7.57 0.68
C ASN A 106 -12.33 -7.23 0.80
N PHE A 107 -11.45 -8.21 0.87
CA PHE A 107 -10.01 -8.00 0.91
C PHE A 107 -9.25 -9.10 0.19
N ALA A 108 -8.18 -8.73 -0.49
CA ALA A 108 -7.23 -9.65 -1.13
C ALA A 108 -5.91 -8.95 -1.43
N ILE A 109 -4.94 -9.71 -1.94
CA ILE A 109 -3.65 -9.20 -2.38
C ILE A 109 -3.79 -8.62 -3.80
N LEU A 110 -3.27 -7.40 -4.00
CA LEU A 110 -3.17 -6.73 -5.30
C LEU A 110 -1.82 -6.93 -5.98
N ALA A 111 -0.76 -6.91 -5.16
CA ALA A 111 0.61 -7.05 -5.63
C ALA A 111 1.52 -7.47 -4.47
N TYR A 112 2.76 -7.82 -4.80
CA TYR A 112 3.83 -8.05 -3.83
C TYR A 112 4.93 -7.02 -4.03
N ASN A 113 5.32 -6.38 -2.94
CA ASN A 113 6.49 -5.53 -2.83
C ASN A 113 7.64 -6.30 -2.19
N ALA A 114 8.83 -5.74 -2.20
CA ALA A 114 9.94 -6.23 -1.40
C ALA A 114 10.47 -5.13 -0.49
N VAL A 115 10.86 -5.49 0.72
CA VAL A 115 11.60 -4.62 1.61
C VAL A 115 13.09 -4.71 1.25
N ALA A 116 13.61 -3.66 0.62
CA ALA A 116 15.01 -3.57 0.24
C ALA A 116 15.90 -3.27 1.45
N VAL A 117 17.02 -3.94 1.54
CA VAL A 117 18.13 -3.56 2.45
C VAL A 117 18.99 -2.54 1.72
N LEU A 118 19.03 -1.31 2.22
CA LEU A 118 19.85 -0.23 1.70
C LEU A 118 21.18 -0.14 2.44
N ILE A 119 22.25 0.10 1.70
CA ILE A 119 23.60 0.33 2.22
C ILE A 119 24.23 1.54 1.54
N HIS A 120 25.17 2.16 2.21
CA HIS A 120 25.97 3.23 1.62
C HIS A 120 26.79 2.72 0.43
N LYS A 121 27.10 3.59 -0.53
CA LYS A 121 27.86 3.23 -1.73
C LYS A 121 29.25 2.63 -1.44
N SER A 122 29.92 3.11 -0.40
CA SER A 122 31.25 2.63 0.04
C SER A 122 31.17 1.52 1.09
N ALA A 123 29.96 1.07 1.48
CA ALA A 123 29.82 0.02 2.49
C ALA A 123 30.57 -1.25 2.05
N LYS A 124 31.36 -1.82 2.97
CA LYS A 124 32.12 -3.05 2.75
C LYS A 124 31.20 -4.29 2.83
N ASP A 125 30.26 -4.26 3.78
CA ASP A 125 29.27 -5.32 3.94
C ASP A 125 28.11 -5.09 2.95
N SER A 126 27.91 -6.00 2.03
CA SER A 126 26.83 -5.93 1.03
C SER A 126 25.98 -7.19 0.97
N VAL A 127 26.29 -8.19 1.77
CA VAL A 127 25.68 -9.52 1.79
C VAL A 127 25.18 -9.83 3.20
N PHE A 128 23.91 -10.20 3.35
CA PHE A 128 23.27 -10.36 4.64
C PHE A 128 22.51 -11.69 4.74
N SER A 129 22.87 -12.52 5.71
CA SER A 129 21.97 -13.61 6.13
C SER A 129 20.77 -13.06 6.90
N LEU A 130 19.67 -13.82 6.96
CA LEU A 130 18.51 -13.40 7.78
C LEU A 130 18.88 -13.31 9.27
N GLU A 131 19.79 -14.16 9.72
CA GLU A 131 20.33 -14.10 11.09
C GLU A 131 21.11 -12.80 11.35
N ALA A 132 21.96 -12.38 10.39
CA ALA A 132 22.71 -11.13 10.52
C ALA A 132 21.76 -9.92 10.57
N LEU A 133 20.70 -9.88 9.75
CA LEU A 133 19.67 -8.85 9.79
C LEU A 133 18.90 -8.87 11.12
N SER A 134 18.53 -10.05 11.62
CA SER A 134 17.88 -10.23 12.91
C SER A 134 18.76 -9.69 14.05
N LYS A 135 20.06 -10.00 14.07
CA LYS A 135 21.01 -9.49 15.09
C LYS A 135 21.10 -7.96 15.05
N ARG A 136 21.09 -7.35 13.86
CA ARG A 136 21.08 -5.88 13.75
C ARG A 136 19.78 -5.27 14.28
N LEU A 137 18.62 -5.84 13.92
CA LEU A 137 17.30 -5.36 14.36
C LEU A 137 17.08 -5.50 15.88
N THR A 138 17.62 -6.55 16.48
CA THR A 138 17.44 -6.84 17.92
C THR A 138 18.53 -6.25 18.83
N GLY A 139 19.44 -5.44 18.29
CA GLY A 139 20.50 -4.78 19.07
C GLY A 139 21.64 -5.70 19.48
N LYS A 140 21.71 -6.92 18.94
CA LYS A 140 22.87 -7.83 19.14
C LYS A 140 24.08 -7.43 18.28
N SER A 141 23.96 -6.37 17.51
CA SER A 141 24.99 -5.70 16.73
C SER A 141 24.91 -4.20 17.01
N ASN A 142 26.05 -3.54 17.19
CA ASN A 142 26.10 -2.09 17.46
C ASN A 142 25.92 -1.24 16.18
N LYS A 143 25.78 -1.86 14.99
CA LYS A 143 25.57 -1.14 13.74
C LYS A 143 24.15 -0.61 13.64
N GLU A 144 24.02 0.63 13.23
CA GLU A 144 22.71 1.30 13.11
C GLU A 144 21.82 0.68 12.05
N VAL A 145 20.54 0.70 12.37
CA VAL A 145 19.45 0.32 11.46
C VAL A 145 18.46 1.46 11.38
N VAL A 146 18.15 1.93 10.17
CA VAL A 146 17.21 3.02 9.94
C VAL A 146 15.95 2.50 9.27
N MET A 147 14.81 2.84 9.82
CA MET A 147 13.49 2.44 9.30
C MET A 147 12.55 3.63 9.22
N ASP A 148 11.58 3.56 8.31
CA ASP A 148 10.55 4.58 8.18
C ASP A 148 9.50 4.47 9.29
N GLY A 149 9.16 5.61 9.91
CA GLY A 149 8.09 5.74 10.90
C GLY A 149 8.42 5.26 12.32
N ASN A 150 7.55 5.62 13.24
CA ASN A 150 7.70 5.38 14.67
C ASN A 150 7.05 4.05 15.10
N ASN A 151 7.59 2.91 14.70
CA ASN A 151 7.12 1.56 15.06
C ASN A 151 5.69 1.17 14.57
N LEU A 152 5.09 1.95 13.67
CA LEU A 152 3.67 1.81 13.28
C LEU A 152 3.45 1.53 11.79
N THR A 153 4.53 1.41 10.99
CA THR A 153 4.44 1.12 9.55
C THR A 153 4.35 -0.38 9.28
N GLY A 154 3.79 -0.74 8.12
CA GLY A 154 3.70 -2.12 7.67
C GLY A 154 5.06 -2.79 7.49
N ILE A 155 6.09 -2.04 7.05
CA ILE A 155 7.46 -2.53 6.93
C ILE A 155 8.03 -2.90 8.30
N ILE A 156 7.89 -2.04 9.30
CA ILE A 156 8.37 -2.31 10.66
C ILE A 156 7.68 -3.55 11.25
N ARG A 157 6.35 -3.63 11.13
CA ARG A 157 5.61 -4.80 11.58
C ARG A 157 6.12 -6.07 10.90
N PHE A 158 6.25 -6.06 9.57
CA PHE A 158 6.74 -7.19 8.79
C PHE A 158 8.16 -7.63 9.23
N LEU A 159 9.08 -6.69 9.42
CA LEU A 159 10.44 -6.99 9.88
C LEU A 159 10.46 -7.53 11.32
N LYS A 160 9.61 -7.02 12.21
CA LYS A 160 9.45 -7.57 13.57
C LYS A 160 8.94 -9.01 13.51
N ASP A 161 7.88 -9.27 12.76
CA ASP A 161 7.26 -10.58 12.66
C ASP A 161 8.20 -11.61 12.00
N SER A 162 8.94 -11.22 10.95
CA SER A 162 9.78 -12.13 10.15
C SER A 162 11.20 -12.29 10.69
N LEU A 163 11.83 -11.24 11.21
CA LEU A 163 13.24 -11.24 11.59
C LEU A 163 13.47 -11.09 13.10
N ALA A 164 12.77 -10.19 13.77
CA ALA A 164 12.93 -9.98 15.21
C ALA A 164 12.10 -10.98 16.03
N LYS A 165 11.00 -11.49 15.43
CA LYS A 165 10.03 -12.36 16.09
C LYS A 165 9.57 -11.71 17.41
N ASP A 166 9.57 -12.37 18.51
CA ASP A 166 9.10 -11.85 19.80
C ASP A 166 10.12 -10.95 20.51
N VAL A 167 11.27 -10.65 19.88
CA VAL A 167 12.31 -9.80 20.47
C VAL A 167 12.04 -8.33 20.14
N SER A 168 12.20 -7.46 21.13
CA SER A 168 12.10 -6.01 20.94
C SER A 168 13.21 -5.50 20.02
N LEU A 169 12.92 -4.42 19.29
CA LEU A 169 13.94 -3.72 18.50
C LEU A 169 15.03 -3.14 19.40
N GLY A 170 16.26 -3.21 18.92
CA GLY A 170 17.44 -2.71 19.64
C GLY A 170 17.48 -1.19 19.72
N LYS A 171 18.26 -0.66 20.65
CA LYS A 171 18.50 0.79 20.81
C LYS A 171 19.25 1.41 19.61
N ASN A 172 19.87 0.58 18.79
CA ASN A 172 20.55 0.96 17.53
C ASN A 172 19.58 1.14 16.35
N VAL A 173 18.27 0.91 16.57
CA VAL A 173 17.24 1.14 15.55
C VAL A 173 16.76 2.58 15.65
N VAL A 174 16.97 3.34 14.56
CA VAL A 174 16.64 4.75 14.43
C VAL A 174 15.42 4.90 13.53
N SER A 175 14.49 5.77 13.90
CA SER A 175 13.31 6.08 13.11
C SER A 175 13.55 7.32 12.24
N ALA A 176 13.24 7.22 10.96
CA ALA A 176 13.13 8.33 10.02
C ALA A 176 11.67 8.72 9.80
N LYS A 177 11.38 9.91 9.30
CA LYS A 177 9.99 10.37 9.04
C LYS A 177 9.31 9.65 7.89
N GLY A 178 10.08 8.97 7.02
CA GLY A 178 9.56 8.22 5.89
C GLY A 178 10.68 7.64 5.04
N SER A 179 10.32 6.86 4.02
CA SER A 179 11.28 6.12 3.19
C SER A 179 12.32 7.01 2.50
N ARG A 180 11.98 8.25 2.10
CA ARG A 180 12.94 9.19 1.52
C ARG A 180 14.05 9.54 2.51
N GLU A 181 13.69 9.85 3.76
CA GLU A 181 14.67 10.20 4.80
C GLU A 181 15.57 9.01 5.17
N VAL A 182 15.04 7.77 5.13
CA VAL A 182 15.86 6.55 5.26
C VAL A 182 16.94 6.51 4.17
N ILE A 183 16.58 6.77 2.91
CA ILE A 183 17.54 6.78 1.78
C ILE A 183 18.59 7.86 1.96
N ASP A 184 18.19 9.07 2.34
CA ASP A 184 19.11 10.20 2.56
C ASP A 184 20.05 9.94 3.74
N TYR A 185 19.55 9.30 4.81
CA TYR A 185 20.39 8.90 5.95
C TYR A 185 21.47 7.89 5.54
N ILE A 186 21.08 6.84 4.81
CA ILE A 186 22.03 5.80 4.36
C ILE A 186 23.06 6.38 3.38
N ALA A 187 22.71 7.40 2.62
CA ALA A 187 23.64 8.08 1.71
C ALA A 187 24.80 8.79 2.43
N THR A 188 24.67 9.06 3.74
CA THR A 188 25.66 9.79 4.55
C THR A 188 26.24 8.97 5.71
N HIS A 189 25.75 7.76 5.96
CA HIS A 189 26.16 6.90 7.07
C HIS A 189 26.67 5.53 6.58
N PRO A 190 28.00 5.38 6.35
CA PRO A 190 28.58 4.19 5.70
C PRO A 190 28.36 2.86 6.45
N ASP A 191 28.20 2.89 7.77
CA ASP A 191 28.06 1.69 8.61
C ASP A 191 26.62 1.31 8.90
N ALA A 192 25.66 2.20 8.57
CA ALA A 192 24.23 1.96 8.77
C ALA A 192 23.63 1.11 7.64
N ILE A 193 22.53 0.43 7.96
CA ILE A 193 21.63 -0.17 6.97
C ILE A 193 20.24 0.45 7.09
N GLY A 194 19.53 0.56 5.95
CA GLY A 194 18.15 1.06 5.93
C GLY A 194 17.20 0.05 5.30
N PHE A 195 15.92 0.14 5.68
CA PHE A 195 14.86 -0.67 5.10
C PHE A 195 13.80 0.22 4.46
N VAL A 196 13.55 0.01 3.16
CA VAL A 196 12.49 0.72 2.40
C VAL A 196 11.80 -0.24 1.45
N GLY A 197 10.57 0.10 1.03
CA GLY A 197 9.91 -0.61 -0.06
C GLY A 197 10.61 -0.36 -1.41
N MET A 198 10.75 -1.41 -2.23
CA MET A 198 11.36 -1.30 -3.57
C MET A 198 10.65 -0.30 -4.48
N ASN A 199 9.36 -0.05 -4.27
CA ASN A 199 8.56 0.94 -4.99
C ASN A 199 9.04 2.40 -4.82
N TRP A 200 9.98 2.67 -3.91
CA TRP A 200 10.59 4.00 -3.73
C TRP A 200 11.81 4.25 -4.62
N ILE A 201 12.43 3.18 -5.11
CA ILE A 201 13.69 3.25 -5.87
C ILE A 201 13.73 2.30 -7.08
N GLY A 202 12.63 1.60 -7.37
CA GLY A 202 12.58 0.54 -8.37
C GLY A 202 12.21 1.01 -9.78
N ASP A 203 11.41 2.07 -9.91
CA ASP A 203 10.98 2.58 -11.21
C ASP A 203 12.13 3.33 -11.90
N GLY A 204 12.70 2.69 -12.94
CA GLY A 204 13.78 3.28 -13.73
C GLY A 204 13.33 4.38 -14.70
N TYR A 205 12.03 4.61 -14.84
CA TYR A 205 11.44 5.66 -15.66
C TYR A 205 11.00 6.89 -14.87
N ASP A 206 10.95 6.79 -13.53
CA ASP A 206 10.70 7.92 -12.64
C ASP A 206 12.04 8.62 -12.31
N PRO A 207 12.27 9.86 -12.80
CA PRO A 207 13.52 10.58 -12.54
C PRO A 207 13.82 10.75 -11.05
N ALA A 208 12.79 10.95 -10.20
CA ALA A 208 12.97 11.12 -8.77
C ALA A 208 13.48 9.83 -8.11
N GLN A 209 12.93 8.66 -8.48
CA GLN A 209 13.39 7.37 -7.99
C GLN A 209 14.79 7.02 -8.51
N VAL A 210 15.09 7.37 -9.76
CA VAL A 210 16.44 7.20 -10.33
C VAL A 210 17.48 7.99 -9.52
N GLU A 211 17.19 9.25 -9.16
CA GLU A 211 18.09 10.06 -8.33
C GLU A 211 18.24 9.50 -6.91
N LEU A 212 17.14 9.03 -6.28
CA LEU A 212 17.21 8.37 -4.98
C LEU A 212 18.07 7.10 -5.03
N ARG A 213 17.88 6.28 -6.06
CA ARG A 213 18.66 5.04 -6.26
C ARG A 213 20.15 5.29 -6.45
N LYS A 214 20.53 6.40 -7.09
CA LYS A 214 21.93 6.79 -7.24
C LYS A 214 22.64 7.08 -5.92
N LYS A 215 21.93 7.36 -4.83
CA LYS A 215 22.52 7.71 -3.53
C LYS A 215 23.01 6.49 -2.74
N VAL A 216 22.42 5.32 -2.98
CA VAL A 216 22.62 4.10 -2.16
C VAL A 216 22.91 2.87 -3.03
N LYS A 217 23.24 1.75 -2.38
CA LYS A 217 23.30 0.40 -2.98
C LYS A 217 22.28 -0.52 -2.33
N LEU A 218 21.91 -1.58 -3.04
CA LEU A 218 21.09 -2.66 -2.50
C LEU A 218 22.00 -3.73 -1.89
N GLY A 219 21.70 -4.09 -0.63
CA GLY A 219 22.25 -5.28 -0.01
C GLY A 219 21.64 -6.55 -0.62
N LEU A 220 22.43 -7.60 -0.69
CA LEU A 220 22.00 -8.94 -1.07
C LEU A 220 21.52 -9.68 0.19
N VAL A 221 20.37 -10.35 0.09
CA VAL A 221 19.79 -11.11 1.21
C VAL A 221 19.77 -12.60 0.89
N GLU A 222 20.09 -13.42 1.88
CA GLU A 222 20.13 -14.87 1.78
C GLU A 222 18.76 -15.45 1.40
N CYS A 223 18.76 -16.32 0.39
CA CYS A 223 17.59 -17.10 0.03
C CYS A 223 17.54 -18.40 0.84
N THR A 224 16.70 -18.44 1.85
CA THR A 224 16.56 -19.64 2.71
C THR A 224 15.74 -20.77 2.07
N GLN A 225 15.00 -20.48 1.00
CA GLN A 225 14.15 -21.46 0.29
C GLN A 225 14.79 -21.97 -1.01
N CYS A 226 15.98 -21.47 -1.38
CA CYS A 226 16.68 -21.92 -2.57
C CYS A 226 17.32 -23.31 -2.33
N ILE A 227 17.34 -24.13 -3.39
CA ILE A 227 17.99 -25.45 -3.36
C ILE A 227 19.48 -25.30 -3.10
N GLU A 228 20.10 -24.32 -3.77
CA GLU A 228 21.50 -23.98 -3.60
C GLU A 228 21.71 -23.18 -2.31
N LYS A 229 22.45 -23.74 -1.36
CA LYS A 229 22.79 -23.07 -0.10
C LYS A 229 23.79 -21.93 -0.36
N GLY A 230 23.64 -20.83 0.38
CA GLY A 230 24.53 -19.67 0.23
C GLY A 230 24.18 -18.82 -1.02
N TYR A 231 23.01 -18.99 -1.59
CA TYR A 231 22.50 -18.11 -2.63
C TYR A 231 21.95 -16.82 -2.02
N PHE A 232 22.44 -15.68 -2.51
CA PHE A 232 22.00 -14.35 -2.08
C PHE A 232 21.41 -13.60 -3.26
N SER A 233 20.33 -12.88 -3.04
CA SER A 233 19.64 -12.12 -4.08
C SER A 233 19.34 -10.69 -3.66
N LYS A 234 19.23 -9.82 -4.64
CA LYS A 234 18.63 -8.50 -4.48
C LYS A 234 17.15 -8.54 -4.82
N PRO A 235 16.33 -7.64 -4.26
CA PRO A 235 14.92 -7.57 -4.62
C PRO A 235 14.75 -7.21 -6.10
N SER A 236 13.94 -8.00 -6.78
CA SER A 236 13.51 -7.77 -8.17
C SER A 236 12.19 -8.51 -8.43
N PRO A 237 11.39 -8.11 -9.42
CA PRO A 237 10.19 -8.86 -9.77
C PRO A 237 10.47 -10.34 -10.03
N ALA A 238 11.62 -10.68 -10.62
CA ALA A 238 12.02 -12.06 -10.88
C ALA A 238 12.34 -12.84 -9.60
N THR A 239 13.11 -12.27 -8.67
CA THR A 239 13.49 -12.94 -7.41
C THR A 239 12.32 -13.04 -6.45
N ILE A 240 11.39 -12.05 -6.46
CA ILE A 240 10.14 -12.10 -5.70
C ILE A 240 9.24 -13.23 -6.24
N SER A 241 8.99 -13.27 -7.55
CA SER A 241 8.12 -14.27 -8.18
C SER A 241 8.63 -15.70 -8.02
N LYS A 242 9.95 -15.88 -7.88
CA LYS A 242 10.59 -17.19 -7.67
C LYS A 242 10.80 -17.53 -6.19
N ALA A 243 10.29 -16.71 -5.27
CA ALA A 243 10.52 -16.81 -3.82
C ALA A 243 12.02 -16.86 -3.43
N GLN A 244 12.89 -16.25 -4.25
CA GLN A 244 14.34 -16.19 -4.03
C GLN A 244 14.75 -15.00 -3.14
N TYR A 245 13.86 -14.00 -2.97
CA TYR A 245 14.06 -12.87 -2.07
C TYR A 245 13.09 -12.99 -0.89
N PRO A 246 13.58 -13.21 0.34
CA PRO A 246 12.72 -13.56 1.47
C PRO A 246 11.93 -12.39 2.07
N LEU A 247 12.42 -11.15 1.92
CA LEU A 247 11.74 -9.98 2.48
C LEU A 247 10.67 -9.45 1.53
N THR A 248 9.72 -10.32 1.19
CA THR A 248 8.60 -10.00 0.29
C THR A 248 7.36 -9.64 1.11
N LEU A 249 6.76 -8.51 0.77
CA LEU A 249 5.66 -7.88 1.48
C LEU A 249 4.41 -7.83 0.60
N PRO A 250 3.28 -8.45 0.98
CA PRO A 250 2.04 -8.35 0.23
C PRO A 250 1.41 -6.96 0.39
N ILE A 251 0.73 -6.51 -0.65
CA ILE A 251 -0.09 -5.30 -0.66
C ILE A 251 -1.53 -5.72 -0.70
N TYR A 252 -2.26 -5.49 0.38
CA TYR A 252 -3.69 -5.77 0.49
C TYR A 252 -4.51 -4.52 0.24
N TYR A 253 -5.68 -4.71 -0.35
CA TYR A 253 -6.80 -3.80 -0.17
C TYR A 253 -7.78 -4.38 0.84
N ILE A 254 -8.51 -3.52 1.53
CA ILE A 254 -9.69 -3.88 2.33
C ILE A 254 -10.78 -2.88 1.97
N LEU A 255 -11.85 -3.36 1.35
CA LEU A 255 -12.95 -2.55 0.83
C LEU A 255 -14.21 -2.78 1.68
N LYS A 256 -14.70 -1.74 2.32
CA LYS A 256 -15.93 -1.70 3.11
C LYS A 256 -17.11 -1.23 2.24
N GLU A 257 -17.44 -2.04 1.24
CA GLU A 257 -18.51 -1.76 0.29
C GLU A 257 -19.21 -3.06 -0.10
N ASN A 258 -20.56 -3.05 -0.08
CA ASN A 258 -21.41 -4.21 -0.40
C ASN A 258 -22.25 -4.03 -1.68
N ALA A 259 -22.09 -2.92 -2.39
CA ALA A 259 -22.76 -2.59 -3.62
C ALA A 259 -21.75 -2.05 -4.65
N ALA A 260 -22.12 -1.99 -5.91
CA ALA A 260 -21.26 -1.45 -6.97
C ALA A 260 -21.19 0.09 -6.87
N GLY A 261 -20.20 0.59 -6.16
CA GLY A 261 -19.90 2.01 -6.01
C GLY A 261 -18.49 2.34 -6.49
N LEU A 262 -18.02 3.56 -6.20
CA LEU A 262 -16.72 4.06 -6.66
C LEU A 262 -15.54 3.27 -6.08
N GLY A 263 -15.67 2.73 -4.86
CA GLY A 263 -14.66 1.83 -4.28
C GLY A 263 -14.50 0.54 -5.10
N THR A 264 -15.62 -0.08 -5.51
CA THR A 264 -15.62 -1.24 -6.40
C THR A 264 -15.05 -0.89 -7.78
N GLY A 265 -15.40 0.29 -8.33
CA GLY A 265 -14.85 0.77 -9.61
C GLY A 265 -13.33 0.93 -9.58
N PHE A 266 -12.81 1.57 -8.53
CA PHE A 266 -11.36 1.72 -8.34
C PHE A 266 -10.66 0.36 -8.11
N LEU A 267 -11.27 -0.54 -7.31
CA LEU A 267 -10.74 -1.90 -7.12
C LEU A 267 -10.68 -2.68 -8.43
N ASN A 268 -11.70 -2.59 -9.28
CA ASN A 268 -11.70 -3.23 -10.59
C ASN A 268 -10.56 -2.71 -11.46
N PHE A 269 -10.36 -1.38 -11.49
CA PHE A 269 -9.24 -0.78 -12.20
C PHE A 269 -7.89 -1.34 -11.68
N LEU A 270 -7.67 -1.36 -10.37
CA LEU A 270 -6.45 -1.89 -9.76
C LEU A 270 -6.21 -3.38 -10.07
N SER A 271 -7.28 -4.16 -10.19
CA SER A 271 -7.23 -5.62 -10.39
C SER A 271 -7.14 -6.03 -11.86
N LEU A 272 -7.47 -5.13 -12.80
CA LEU A 272 -7.43 -5.36 -14.24
C LEU A 272 -6.10 -4.90 -14.85
N GLU A 273 -5.97 -5.09 -16.16
CA GLU A 273 -4.70 -4.92 -16.87
C GLU A 273 -4.01 -3.58 -16.61
N ARG A 274 -4.73 -2.45 -16.69
CA ARG A 274 -4.13 -1.11 -16.52
C ARG A 274 -3.49 -0.95 -15.13
N GLY A 275 -4.23 -1.23 -14.06
CA GLY A 275 -3.73 -1.12 -12.70
C GLY A 275 -2.59 -2.09 -12.41
N GLN A 276 -2.70 -3.33 -12.92
CA GLN A 276 -1.66 -4.34 -12.76
C GLN A 276 -0.37 -3.98 -13.52
N LEU A 277 -0.47 -3.31 -14.68
CA LEU A 277 0.70 -2.77 -15.40
C LEU A 277 1.40 -1.65 -14.62
N ILE A 278 0.65 -0.79 -13.92
CA ILE A 278 1.23 0.25 -13.06
C ILE A 278 2.01 -0.41 -11.90
N PHE A 279 1.46 -1.44 -11.24
CA PHE A 279 2.22 -2.19 -10.23
C PHE A 279 3.51 -2.76 -10.80
N LYS A 280 3.46 -3.37 -12.00
CA LYS A 280 4.66 -3.90 -12.64
C LYS A 280 5.70 -2.82 -12.93
N ARG A 281 5.29 -1.65 -13.43
CA ARG A 281 6.15 -0.51 -13.70
C ARG A 281 6.81 0.00 -12.41
N SER A 282 6.06 0.04 -11.32
CA SER A 282 6.55 0.42 -10.00
C SER A 282 7.44 -0.65 -9.34
N PHE A 283 7.95 -1.60 -10.11
CA PHE A 283 8.85 -2.67 -9.66
C PHE A 283 8.21 -3.68 -8.69
N LEU A 284 6.89 -3.77 -8.69
CA LEU A 284 6.12 -4.71 -7.89
C LEU A 284 5.77 -5.96 -8.70
N VAL A 285 5.37 -7.04 -8.03
CA VAL A 285 4.85 -8.25 -8.68
C VAL A 285 3.33 -8.24 -8.59
N PRO A 286 2.62 -8.01 -9.71
CA PRO A 286 1.16 -8.02 -9.73
C PRO A 286 0.59 -9.38 -9.33
N ALA A 287 -0.46 -9.39 -8.48
CA ALA A 287 -1.06 -10.64 -8.01
C ALA A 287 -2.06 -11.24 -9.00
N LYS A 288 -2.62 -10.42 -9.91
CA LYS A 288 -3.71 -10.84 -10.82
C LYS A 288 -3.26 -11.08 -12.26
N MET A 289 -2.03 -10.71 -12.64
CA MET A 289 -1.49 -10.92 -14.00
C MET A 289 -0.37 -11.96 -13.99
N GLY A 290 -0.63 -13.10 -14.61
CA GLY A 290 0.43 -14.03 -15.01
C GLY A 290 1.08 -13.51 -16.31
N PHE A 291 2.27 -12.90 -16.22
CA PHE A 291 3.04 -12.51 -17.41
C PHE A 291 3.63 -13.75 -18.07
N LYS A 292 2.88 -14.37 -18.99
CA LYS A 292 3.44 -15.39 -19.88
C LYS A 292 4.26 -14.66 -20.97
N LYS A 293 5.50 -15.10 -21.20
CA LYS A 293 6.24 -14.70 -22.41
C LYS A 293 5.39 -15.10 -23.61
N ARG A 294 4.92 -14.12 -24.39
CA ARG A 294 4.41 -14.40 -25.73
C ARG A 294 5.61 -14.72 -26.60
N ASN A 295 5.73 -15.93 -27.04
CA ASN A 295 6.56 -16.25 -28.21
C ASN A 295 5.82 -15.67 -29.41
N SER A 296 6.20 -14.48 -29.86
CA SER A 296 5.82 -14.01 -31.18
C SER A 296 6.68 -14.77 -32.18
N LEU A 297 6.13 -15.74 -32.86
CA LEU A 297 6.63 -16.17 -34.15
C LEU A 297 6.31 -14.99 -35.10
N LEU A 298 7.30 -14.19 -35.41
CA LEU A 298 7.26 -13.33 -36.59
C LEU A 298 7.52 -14.27 -37.76
N GLU A 299 6.47 -14.61 -38.51
CA GLU A 299 6.58 -15.14 -39.87
C GLU A 299 6.98 -14.01 -40.84
#